data_7031991a3af863e61b5c5a06d9e1ef13
#
_entry.id   7031991a3af863e61b5c5a06d9e1ef13
#
_cell.length_a   1.000
_cell.length_b   1.000
_cell.length_c   1.000
_cell.angle_alpha   90.00
_cell.angle_beta   90.00
_cell.angle_gamma   90.00
#
_symmetry.space_group_name_H-M   'P 1'
#
loop_
_entity.id
_entity.type
_entity.pdbx_description
1 polymer ?
#
loop_
_entity_poly.entity_id
_entity_poly.type
_entity_poly.pdbx_seq_one_letter_code
_entity_poly.pdbx_strand_id
1 'polypeptide(L)'
;MKTFRFIGMVLLAIVMCVNFASCSDDDEDKTVIEQANLIGKWQSTWEKIHKVENGKEVVTSDEAYTSALLEFKADGTCIESRVEGGYTETSRWSLKDNKLTLSYSDGYSDVLTINELTATKLVLAFEDWDNLDDGSLELDDITTTTYKKID
;
A
#
# COMPACT_ATOMS: atom_id res chain seq x y z
N MET A 1 1.53 15.95 -63.00
CA MET A 1 0.48 15.06 -62.53
C MET A 1 1.11 13.90 -61.80
N LYS A 2 0.96 13.86 -60.51
CA LYS A 2 0.89 12.72 -59.59
C LYS A 2 1.31 13.18 -58.19
N THR A 3 0.33 13.38 -57.39
CA THR A 3 0.33 13.73 -55.99
C THR A 3 0.97 12.61 -55.16
N PHE A 4 2.07 12.90 -54.46
CA PHE A 4 2.60 12.04 -53.43
C PHE A 4 1.98 12.46 -52.10
N ARG A 5 1.12 11.60 -51.56
CA ARG A 5 0.60 11.71 -50.22
C ARG A 5 1.64 11.14 -49.25
N PHE A 6 2.33 12.01 -48.53
CA PHE A 6 3.08 11.62 -47.34
C PHE A 6 2.12 11.45 -46.17
N ILE A 7 1.91 10.21 -45.76
CA ILE A 7 1.25 9.88 -44.51
C ILE A 7 2.30 10.05 -43.42
N GLY A 8 2.25 11.21 -42.78
CA GLY A 8 3.02 11.47 -41.56
C GLY A 8 2.43 10.69 -40.40
N MET A 9 3.17 9.71 -39.94
CA MET A 9 2.86 8.95 -38.73
C MET A 9 3.21 9.83 -37.53
N VAL A 10 2.21 10.52 -36.99
CA VAL A 10 2.36 11.30 -35.74
C VAL A 10 2.33 10.31 -34.60
N LEU A 11 3.49 10.08 -34.01
CA LEU A 11 3.67 9.37 -32.73
C LEU A 11 3.19 10.32 -31.63
N LEU A 12 1.94 10.14 -31.20
CA LEU A 12 1.35 10.89 -30.13
C LEU A 12 1.87 10.31 -28.79
N ALA A 13 2.94 10.90 -28.27
CA ALA A 13 3.35 10.68 -26.90
C ALA A 13 2.33 11.35 -25.98
N ILE A 14 1.41 10.56 -25.42
CA ILE A 14 0.50 11.05 -24.40
C ILE A 14 1.27 11.12 -23.09
N VAL A 15 1.85 12.28 -22.83
CA VAL A 15 2.28 12.67 -21.49
C VAL A 15 1.02 13.09 -20.73
N MET A 16 0.47 12.19 -19.93
CA MET A 16 -0.58 12.54 -19.00
C MET A 16 0.05 13.28 -17.80
N CYS A 17 0.29 14.57 -17.97
CA CYS A 17 0.42 15.49 -16.83
C CYS A 17 -0.99 15.73 -16.31
N VAL A 18 -1.39 15.01 -15.29
CA VAL A 18 -2.63 15.32 -14.56
C VAL A 18 -2.28 16.37 -13.50
N ASN A 19 -2.33 17.65 -13.91
CA ASN A 19 -2.38 18.76 -12.97
C ASN A 19 -3.82 18.89 -12.50
N PHE A 20 -4.14 18.38 -11.32
CA PHE A 20 -5.34 18.77 -10.61
C PHE A 20 -5.02 19.95 -9.69
N ALA A 21 -5.12 21.16 -10.23
CA ALA A 21 -5.37 22.32 -9.43
C ALA A 21 -6.90 22.51 -9.40
N SER A 22 -7.54 22.12 -8.32
CA SER A 22 -8.89 22.54 -8.00
C SER A 22 -8.90 23.00 -6.55
N CYS A 23 -8.92 24.30 -6.36
CA CYS A 23 -9.30 24.92 -5.11
C CYS A 23 -10.78 24.66 -4.86
N SER A 24 -11.11 24.07 -3.73
CA SER A 24 -12.40 24.17 -3.09
C SER A 24 -12.19 23.87 -1.60
N ASP A 25 -12.49 24.88 -0.78
CA ASP A 25 -12.47 24.84 0.67
C ASP A 25 -13.37 23.71 1.18
N ASP A 26 -12.76 22.75 1.90
CA ASP A 26 -13.28 22.13 3.13
C ASP A 26 -12.12 21.29 3.70
N ASP A 27 -11.68 21.69 4.91
CA ASP A 27 -10.58 21.11 5.65
C ASP A 27 -10.85 19.65 6.05
N GLU A 28 -10.47 18.70 5.19
CA GLU A 28 -10.00 17.39 5.58
C GLU A 28 -8.64 17.21 4.90
N ASP A 29 -7.58 17.17 5.71
CA ASP A 29 -6.21 16.83 5.30
C ASP A 29 -6.20 15.43 4.67
N LYS A 30 -6.67 15.31 3.44
CA LYS A 30 -6.45 14.13 2.62
C LYS A 30 -4.98 14.13 2.25
N THR A 31 -4.19 13.41 3.03
CA THR A 31 -2.81 13.09 2.68
C THR A 31 -2.81 12.51 1.27
N VAL A 32 -2.37 13.30 0.29
CA VAL A 32 -2.24 12.83 -1.10
C VAL A 32 -1.13 11.79 -1.11
N ILE A 33 -1.53 10.53 -1.22
CA ILE A 33 -0.59 9.41 -1.30
C ILE A 33 -0.02 9.36 -2.71
N GLU A 34 1.23 9.78 -2.85
CA GLU A 34 1.94 9.68 -4.13
C GLU A 34 2.43 8.24 -4.33
N GLN A 35 1.78 7.51 -5.23
CA GLN A 35 2.13 6.13 -5.57
C GLN A 35 3.62 5.94 -5.91
N ALA A 36 4.28 6.93 -6.49
CA ALA A 36 5.71 6.90 -6.79
C ALA A 36 6.57 6.73 -5.54
N ASN A 37 6.13 7.24 -4.39
CA ASN A 37 6.87 7.11 -3.13
C ASN A 37 6.82 5.68 -2.58
N LEU A 38 5.79 4.89 -2.94
CA LEU A 38 5.66 3.50 -2.49
C LEU A 38 6.72 2.59 -3.13
N ILE A 39 7.11 2.87 -4.39
CA ILE A 39 8.09 2.05 -5.12
C ILE A 39 9.43 2.08 -4.43
N GLY A 40 10.03 0.90 -4.21
CA GLY A 40 11.32 0.70 -3.57
C GLY A 40 11.28 -0.38 -2.49
N LYS A 41 12.36 -0.46 -1.70
CA LYS A 41 12.50 -1.45 -0.63
C LYS A 41 12.31 -0.80 0.73
N TRP A 42 11.57 -1.51 1.55
CA TRP A 42 11.14 -1.07 2.86
C TRP A 42 11.46 -2.12 3.91
N GLN A 43 12.04 -1.68 5.03
CA GLN A 43 12.27 -2.52 6.20
C GLN A 43 11.42 -2.05 7.36
N SER A 44 10.71 -2.97 8.01
CA SER A 44 9.99 -2.67 9.24
C SER A 44 10.93 -2.14 10.32
N THR A 45 10.42 -1.25 11.16
CA THR A 45 11.17 -0.66 12.29
C THR A 45 10.40 -0.75 13.60
N TRP A 46 9.07 -0.74 13.52
CA TRP A 46 8.19 -0.71 14.67
C TRP A 46 6.86 -1.38 14.35
N GLU A 47 6.28 -2.06 15.33
CA GLU A 47 4.97 -2.67 15.22
C GLU A 47 4.14 -2.36 16.45
N LYS A 48 2.87 -2.07 16.23
CA LYS A 48 1.89 -1.83 17.27
C LYS A 48 0.64 -2.64 16.98
N ILE A 49 0.20 -3.42 17.96
CA ILE A 49 -0.99 -4.24 17.87
C ILE A 49 -2.02 -3.71 18.84
N HIS A 50 -3.21 -3.42 18.35
CA HIS A 50 -4.37 -3.04 19.12
C HIS A 50 -5.41 -4.16 19.00
N LYS A 51 -5.75 -4.80 20.11
CA LYS A 51 -6.92 -5.66 20.21
C LYS A 51 -8.18 -4.83 20.40
N VAL A 52 -9.28 -5.30 19.82
CA VAL A 52 -10.59 -4.70 20.02
C VAL A 52 -11.42 -5.60 20.96
N GLU A 53 -11.54 -5.18 22.21
CA GLU A 53 -12.31 -5.89 23.23
C GLU A 53 -13.54 -5.05 23.64
N ASN A 54 -14.76 -5.57 23.45
CA ASN A 54 -16.01 -4.87 23.76
C ASN A 54 -16.11 -3.47 23.10
N GLY A 55 -15.64 -3.33 21.86
CA GLY A 55 -15.60 -2.07 21.11
C GLY A 55 -14.61 -1.05 21.62
N LYS A 56 -13.61 -1.46 22.43
CA LYS A 56 -12.51 -0.61 22.90
C LYS A 56 -11.19 -1.17 22.42
N GLU A 57 -10.35 -0.30 21.87
CA GLU A 57 -8.99 -0.64 21.53
C GLU A 57 -8.11 -0.72 22.77
N VAL A 58 -7.37 -1.82 22.91
CA VAL A 58 -6.38 -2.07 23.94
C VAL A 58 -5.06 -2.38 23.26
N VAL A 59 -3.99 -1.62 23.57
CA VAL A 59 -2.65 -1.90 23.05
C VAL A 59 -2.13 -3.18 23.70
N THR A 60 -1.87 -4.20 22.89
CA THR A 60 -1.34 -5.50 23.32
C THR A 60 0.15 -5.64 23.03
N SER A 61 0.67 -4.94 22.02
CA SER A 61 2.09 -4.85 21.68
C SER A 61 2.42 -3.46 21.15
N ASP A 62 3.60 -2.93 21.51
CA ASP A 62 4.11 -1.64 21.02
C ASP A 62 5.63 -1.70 21.11
N GLU A 63 6.29 -2.30 20.10
CA GLU A 63 7.71 -2.67 20.18
C GLU A 63 8.44 -2.55 18.84
N ALA A 64 9.77 -2.61 18.93
CA ALA A 64 10.62 -2.64 17.73
C ALA A 64 10.43 -3.96 16.97
N TYR A 65 10.13 -3.84 15.67
CA TYR A 65 9.96 -4.97 14.76
C TYR A 65 10.75 -4.71 13.48
N THR A 66 11.85 -5.41 13.28
CA THR A 66 12.82 -5.13 12.21
C THR A 66 12.99 -6.26 11.20
N SER A 67 12.16 -7.31 11.31
CA SER A 67 12.34 -8.53 10.52
C SER A 67 11.62 -8.56 9.17
N ALA A 68 10.62 -7.70 8.94
CA ALA A 68 9.88 -7.70 7.68
C ALA A 68 10.54 -6.80 6.63
N LEU A 69 10.55 -7.29 5.41
CA LEU A 69 10.99 -6.58 4.20
C LEU A 69 9.87 -6.58 3.18
N LEU A 70 9.60 -5.42 2.57
CA LEU A 70 8.69 -5.24 1.44
C LEU A 70 9.46 -4.61 0.28
N GLU A 71 9.27 -5.12 -0.92
CA GLU A 71 9.75 -4.48 -2.15
C GLU A 71 8.59 -4.25 -3.11
N PHE A 72 8.22 -2.98 -3.31
CA PHE A 72 7.22 -2.59 -4.29
C PHE A 72 7.89 -2.20 -5.61
N LYS A 73 7.54 -2.90 -6.69
CA LYS A 73 8.09 -2.66 -8.03
C LYS A 73 7.10 -1.86 -8.87
N ALA A 74 7.63 -1.09 -9.82
CA ALA A 74 6.84 -0.27 -10.74
C ALA A 74 5.92 -1.10 -11.67
N ASP A 75 6.20 -2.39 -11.84
CA ASP A 75 5.39 -3.32 -12.62
C ASP A 75 4.16 -3.87 -11.87
N GLY A 76 3.91 -3.40 -10.65
CA GLY A 76 2.81 -3.85 -9.79
C GLY A 76 3.13 -5.12 -9.00
N THR A 77 4.39 -5.55 -8.93
CA THR A 77 4.80 -6.69 -8.10
C THR A 77 5.19 -6.20 -6.71
N CYS A 78 4.74 -6.90 -5.67
CA CYS A 78 5.23 -6.79 -4.31
C CYS A 78 5.94 -8.08 -3.92
N ILE A 79 7.12 -7.96 -3.29
CA ILE A 79 7.84 -9.09 -2.71
C ILE A 79 7.92 -8.86 -1.20
N GLU A 80 7.37 -9.80 -0.45
CA GLU A 80 7.43 -9.85 1.00
C GLU A 80 8.47 -10.88 1.42
N SER A 81 9.34 -10.52 2.37
CA SER A 81 10.38 -11.42 2.86
C SER A 81 10.78 -11.10 4.30
N ARG A 82 11.65 -11.94 4.87
CA ARG A 82 12.23 -11.73 6.19
C ARG A 82 13.71 -11.40 6.08
N VAL A 83 14.20 -10.52 6.96
CA VAL A 83 15.64 -10.15 7.03
C VAL A 83 16.51 -11.38 7.26
N GLU A 84 16.06 -12.31 8.11
CA GLU A 84 16.77 -13.54 8.44
C GLU A 84 16.66 -14.62 7.34
N GLY A 85 15.91 -14.34 6.27
CA GLY A 85 15.63 -15.32 5.20
C GLY A 85 14.56 -16.34 5.59
N GLY A 86 14.40 -17.38 4.75
CA GLY A 86 13.50 -18.51 5.01
C GLY A 86 12.03 -18.28 4.62
N TYR A 87 11.64 -17.07 4.32
CA TYR A 87 10.31 -16.71 3.81
C TYR A 87 10.43 -15.71 2.67
N THR A 88 9.72 -15.97 1.59
CA THR A 88 9.54 -15.02 0.48
C THR A 88 8.20 -15.31 -0.18
N GLU A 89 7.38 -14.31 -0.32
CA GLU A 89 6.10 -14.35 -1.00
C GLU A 89 6.02 -13.25 -2.04
N THR A 90 5.33 -13.52 -3.13
CA THR A 90 5.15 -12.56 -4.22
C THR A 90 3.67 -12.35 -4.46
N SER A 91 3.26 -11.09 -4.46
CA SER A 91 1.90 -10.66 -4.73
C SER A 91 1.85 -9.59 -5.82
N ARG A 92 0.65 -9.25 -6.26
CA ARG A 92 0.40 -8.07 -7.08
C ARG A 92 -0.17 -6.99 -6.20
N TRP A 93 0.40 -5.79 -6.29
CA TRP A 93 -0.12 -4.67 -5.54
C TRP A 93 -0.90 -3.69 -6.41
N SER A 94 -1.90 -3.09 -5.82
CA SER A 94 -2.63 -1.95 -6.37
C SER A 94 -2.98 -0.96 -5.27
N LEU A 95 -3.05 0.32 -5.63
CA LEU A 95 -3.36 1.40 -4.70
C LEU A 95 -4.58 2.17 -5.19
N LYS A 96 -5.57 2.31 -4.31
CA LYS A 96 -6.74 3.16 -4.54
C LYS A 96 -6.97 4.00 -3.28
N ASP A 97 -6.90 5.32 -3.44
CA ASP A 97 -6.91 6.26 -2.32
C ASP A 97 -5.78 5.91 -1.33
N ASN A 98 -6.10 5.54 -0.10
CA ASN A 98 -5.14 5.05 0.89
C ASN A 98 -5.23 3.54 1.14
N LYS A 99 -5.96 2.79 0.31
CA LYS A 99 -6.08 1.33 0.43
C LYS A 99 -5.09 0.66 -0.52
N LEU A 100 -4.15 -0.05 0.06
CA LEU A 100 -3.17 -0.90 -0.62
C LEU A 100 -3.70 -2.33 -0.63
N THR A 101 -3.93 -2.89 -1.81
CA THR A 101 -4.33 -4.29 -1.98
C THR A 101 -3.15 -5.11 -2.44
N LEU A 102 -2.86 -6.21 -1.75
CA LEU A 102 -1.91 -7.24 -2.13
C LEU A 102 -2.70 -8.49 -2.56
N SER A 103 -2.57 -8.91 -3.81
CA SER A 103 -3.28 -10.06 -4.37
C SER A 103 -2.32 -11.19 -4.66
N TYR A 104 -2.57 -12.35 -4.06
CA TYR A 104 -1.71 -13.54 -4.12
C TYR A 104 -2.16 -14.52 -5.21
N SER A 105 -1.29 -15.43 -5.59
CA SER A 105 -1.52 -16.39 -6.69
C SER A 105 -2.59 -17.43 -6.39
N ASP A 106 -2.88 -17.67 -5.12
CA ASP A 106 -3.93 -18.61 -4.65
C ASP A 106 -5.34 -18.01 -4.66
N GLY A 107 -5.45 -16.71 -5.03
CA GLY A 107 -6.72 -15.96 -5.09
C GLY A 107 -7.06 -15.21 -3.81
N TYR A 108 -6.22 -15.29 -2.78
CA TYR A 108 -6.35 -14.49 -1.58
C TYR A 108 -5.89 -13.04 -1.81
N SER A 109 -6.37 -12.11 -1.02
CA SER A 109 -5.95 -10.71 -1.07
C SER A 109 -6.01 -10.07 0.30
N ASP A 110 -4.95 -9.36 0.67
CA ASP A 110 -4.91 -8.47 1.82
C ASP A 110 -5.21 -7.04 1.42
N VAL A 111 -5.94 -6.34 2.27
CA VAL A 111 -6.21 -4.91 2.12
C VAL A 111 -5.65 -4.17 3.32
N LEU A 112 -4.60 -3.39 3.08
CA LEU A 112 -3.95 -2.58 4.10
C LEU A 112 -4.32 -1.11 3.92
N THR A 113 -4.36 -0.38 5.03
CA THR A 113 -4.53 1.08 5.00
C THR A 113 -3.17 1.75 5.10
N ILE A 114 -2.84 2.62 4.15
CA ILE A 114 -1.67 3.49 4.27
C ILE A 114 -2.06 4.68 5.16
N ASN A 115 -1.52 4.71 6.37
CA ASN A 115 -1.71 5.80 7.32
C ASN A 115 -0.72 6.95 7.08
N GLU A 116 0.47 6.63 6.56
CA GLU A 116 1.49 7.62 6.21
C GLU A 116 2.37 7.07 5.08
N LEU A 117 2.66 7.89 4.08
CA LEU A 117 3.65 7.59 3.04
C LEU A 117 4.42 8.86 2.69
N THR A 118 5.72 8.80 2.91
CA THR A 118 6.70 9.82 2.52
C THR A 118 7.81 9.19 1.69
N ALA A 119 8.78 9.96 1.26
CA ALA A 119 9.95 9.44 0.54
C ALA A 119 10.79 8.42 1.35
N THR A 120 10.66 8.43 2.70
CA THR A 120 11.52 7.63 3.59
C THR A 120 10.76 6.80 4.63
N LYS A 121 9.47 7.06 4.82
CA LYS A 121 8.64 6.42 5.84
C LYS A 121 7.33 5.92 5.24
N LEU A 122 6.95 4.70 5.61
CA LEU A 122 5.67 4.07 5.28
C LEU A 122 5.05 3.53 6.56
N VAL A 123 3.77 3.80 6.79
CA VAL A 123 2.99 3.24 7.91
C VAL A 123 1.79 2.52 7.32
N LEU A 124 1.75 1.21 7.53
CA LEU A 124 0.66 0.33 7.10
C LEU A 124 -0.15 -0.15 8.30
N ALA A 125 -1.46 -0.16 8.18
CA ALA A 125 -2.36 -0.79 9.12
C ALA A 125 -3.10 -1.95 8.44
N PHE A 126 -3.12 -3.09 9.09
CA PHE A 126 -3.88 -4.28 8.72
C PHE A 126 -4.95 -4.53 9.78
N GLU A 127 -6.19 -4.74 9.34
CA GLU A 127 -7.32 -5.07 10.20
C GLU A 127 -7.61 -6.56 10.07
N ASP A 128 -7.57 -7.29 11.20
CA ASP A 128 -7.97 -8.69 11.24
C ASP A 128 -9.41 -8.82 11.73
N TRP A 129 -10.20 -9.62 11.02
CA TRP A 129 -11.63 -9.74 11.24
C TRP A 129 -12.02 -11.21 11.46
N ASP A 130 -12.56 -11.48 12.63
CA ASP A 130 -13.10 -12.79 12.96
C ASP A 130 -14.52 -13.01 12.40
N ASN A 131 -14.77 -14.24 11.92
CA ASN A 131 -16.09 -14.69 11.56
C ASN A 131 -16.79 -15.27 12.81
N LEU A 132 -17.88 -14.66 13.24
CA LEU A 132 -18.68 -15.15 14.34
C LEU A 132 -19.62 -16.29 13.89
N ASP A 133 -20.10 -17.08 14.84
CA ASP A 133 -20.99 -18.21 14.60
C ASP A 133 -22.31 -17.83 13.90
N ASP A 134 -22.75 -16.58 14.01
CA ASP A 134 -23.95 -16.05 13.34
C ASP A 134 -23.67 -15.54 11.91
N GLY A 135 -22.42 -15.65 11.44
CA GLY A 135 -21.96 -15.19 10.13
C GLY A 135 -21.66 -13.69 10.04
N SER A 136 -21.70 -12.97 11.16
CA SER A 136 -21.21 -11.59 11.21
C SER A 136 -19.69 -11.54 11.34
N LEU A 137 -19.10 -10.37 11.02
CA LEU A 137 -17.68 -10.10 11.21
C LEU A 137 -17.49 -9.21 12.44
N GLU A 138 -16.50 -9.54 13.27
CA GLU A 138 -16.04 -8.70 14.37
C GLU A 138 -14.56 -8.37 14.16
N LEU A 139 -14.18 -7.10 14.35
CA LEU A 139 -12.79 -6.67 14.29
C LEU A 139 -12.08 -7.22 15.54
N ASP A 140 -11.08 -8.10 15.33
CA ASP A 140 -10.30 -8.69 16.43
C ASP A 140 -9.10 -7.82 16.78
N ASP A 141 -8.25 -7.51 15.79
CA ASP A 141 -7.12 -6.62 16.03
C ASP A 141 -6.78 -5.71 14.85
N ILE A 142 -5.96 -4.69 15.15
CA ILE A 142 -5.37 -3.79 14.17
C ILE A 142 -3.86 -3.81 14.38
N THR A 143 -3.14 -4.38 13.42
CA THR A 143 -1.68 -4.35 13.40
C THR A 143 -1.20 -3.16 12.59
N THR A 144 -0.46 -2.24 13.21
CA THR A 144 0.15 -1.09 12.56
C THR A 144 1.65 -1.27 12.51
N THR A 145 2.23 -1.36 11.30
CA THR A 145 3.67 -1.52 11.11
C THR A 145 4.26 -0.28 10.44
N THR A 146 5.34 0.22 11.02
CA THR A 146 6.13 1.33 10.49
C THR A 146 7.35 0.78 9.76
N TYR A 147 7.59 1.29 8.58
CA TYR A 147 8.71 0.93 7.72
C TYR A 147 9.57 2.15 7.40
N LYS A 148 10.86 1.94 7.22
CA LYS A 148 11.80 2.88 6.62
C LYS A 148 12.19 2.42 5.22
N LYS A 149 12.41 3.34 4.30
CA LYS A 149 13.00 3.05 2.99
C LYS A 149 14.47 2.69 3.15
N ILE A 150 14.94 1.67 2.42
CA ILE A 150 16.32 1.18 2.52
C ILE A 150 17.10 1.25 1.20
N ASP A 151 16.45 1.72 0.12
CA ASP A 151 17.07 2.01 -1.19
C ASP A 151 16.31 3.09 -1.97
#